data_8e040e432d0eaeb813ce6e3a6ba1c4bb
#
_entry.id   8e040e432d0eaeb813ce6e3a6ba1c4bb
#
_cell.length_a   1.000
_cell.length_b   1.000
_cell.length_c   1.000
_cell.angle_alpha   90.00
_cell.angle_beta   90.00
_cell.angle_gamma   90.00
#
_symmetry.space_group_name_H-M   'P 1'
#
loop_
_entity.id
_entity.type
_entity.pdbx_description
1 polymer ?
#
loop_
_entity_poly.entity_id
_entity_poly.type
_entity_poly.pdbx_seq_one_letter_code
_entity_poly.pdbx_strand_id
1 'polypeptide(L)'
;MKITGIRTRVVEWRGPTVPPQPHFCTNAMDVLTLPAPSEVEGAADSMAGFRFHGWLIVEVFTDAGHVGIGNAALAPRVTKQAIDVYLKPLLVGANPWDVEFLWQHMYRKTIAFGRKGIGMTAISAVDIALWDVLGKAAGQPVFRLLGGRTKARIPVYASRLYSQPLDALAAEGRSTRRKATRR
;
A
#
# COMPACT_ATOMS: atom_id res chain seq x y z
N MET A 1 7.06 -7.27 25.18
CA MET A 1 7.60 -7.09 23.81
C MET A 1 7.60 -5.60 23.51
N LYS A 2 8.69 -5.09 22.96
CA LYS A 2 8.83 -3.67 22.58
C LYS A 2 9.29 -3.55 21.13
N ILE A 3 8.83 -2.51 20.46
CA ILE A 3 9.30 -2.14 19.12
C ILE A 3 10.73 -1.58 19.26
N THR A 4 11.70 -2.23 18.65
CA THR A 4 13.10 -1.80 18.67
C THR A 4 13.47 -0.91 17.50
N GLY A 5 12.72 -0.97 16.41
CA GLY A 5 12.96 -0.15 15.24
C GLY A 5 11.93 -0.34 14.14
N ILE A 6 11.92 0.63 13.22
CA ILE A 6 11.13 0.57 11.99
C ILE A 6 12.08 0.88 10.84
N ARG A 7 12.05 0.05 9.81
CA ARG A 7 12.81 0.22 8.58
C ARG A 7 11.85 0.32 7.40
N THR A 8 12.10 1.28 6.54
CA THR A 8 11.31 1.53 5.33
C THR A 8 12.19 1.41 4.09
N ARG A 9 11.71 0.69 3.08
CA ARG A 9 12.42 0.51 1.81
C ARG A 9 11.48 0.71 0.64
N VAL A 10 11.86 1.57 -0.29
CA VAL A 10 11.16 1.70 -1.58
C VAL A 10 11.75 0.67 -2.54
N VAL A 11 10.87 -0.18 -3.07
CA VAL A 11 11.20 -1.16 -4.11
C VAL A 11 10.59 -0.66 -5.41
N GLU A 12 11.41 -0.41 -6.41
CA GLU A 12 10.99 0.11 -7.71
C GLU A 12 11.24 -0.91 -8.81
N TRP A 13 10.28 -1.06 -9.70
CA TRP A 13 10.47 -1.83 -10.91
C TRP A 13 11.35 -1.05 -11.88
N ARG A 14 12.48 -1.63 -12.28
CA ARG A 14 13.42 -1.06 -13.25
C ARG A 14 13.40 -1.77 -14.59
N GLY A 15 12.35 -2.53 -14.90
CA GLY A 15 12.19 -3.18 -16.19
C GLY A 15 11.93 -2.17 -17.32
N PRO A 16 11.88 -2.65 -18.58
CA PRO A 16 11.56 -1.79 -19.71
C PRO A 16 10.23 -1.08 -19.39
N THR A 17 10.29 0.23 -19.43
CA THR A 17 9.08 1.06 -19.30
C THR A 17 8.21 0.73 -20.49
N VAL A 18 7.09 0.09 -20.24
CA VAL A 18 6.01 0.07 -21.23
C VAL A 18 5.67 1.53 -21.45
N PRO A 19 5.74 2.04 -22.69
CA PRO A 19 5.39 3.43 -22.97
C PRO A 19 4.04 3.71 -22.32
N PRO A 20 3.83 4.89 -21.72
CA PRO A 20 2.55 5.24 -21.17
C PRO A 20 1.52 5.12 -22.28
N GLN A 21 0.67 4.10 -22.18
CA GLN A 21 -0.46 4.02 -23.09
C GLN A 21 -1.38 5.18 -22.74
N PRO A 22 -1.75 6.05 -23.69
CA PRO A 22 -2.52 7.26 -23.39
C PRO A 22 -3.88 7.03 -22.77
N HIS A 23 -4.29 5.77 -22.59
CA HIS A 23 -5.58 5.37 -22.04
C HIS A 23 -5.47 4.58 -20.73
N PHE A 24 -4.30 4.50 -20.13
CA PHE A 24 -4.12 3.73 -18.91
C PHE A 24 -4.56 4.54 -17.69
N CYS A 25 -5.68 4.17 -17.11
CA CYS A 25 -6.26 4.79 -15.92
C CYS A 25 -6.59 6.28 -16.08
N THR A 26 -7.63 6.59 -16.84
CA THR A 26 -8.31 7.87 -16.64
C THR A 26 -8.97 7.87 -15.26
N ASN A 27 -8.33 8.56 -14.34
CA ASN A 27 -8.96 8.98 -13.10
C ASN A 27 -9.98 10.08 -13.46
N ALA A 28 -11.06 10.19 -12.70
CA ALA A 28 -12.01 11.30 -12.84
C ALA A 28 -11.32 12.69 -12.74
N MET A 29 -10.15 12.75 -12.13
CA MET A 29 -9.30 13.93 -12.08
C MET A 29 -8.59 14.23 -13.40
N ASP A 30 -8.35 13.24 -14.26
CA ASP A 30 -7.67 13.45 -15.55
C ASP A 30 -8.59 14.22 -16.54
N VAL A 31 -9.91 14.18 -16.33
CA VAL A 31 -10.87 14.95 -17.11
C VAL A 31 -10.80 16.45 -16.80
N LEU A 32 -10.29 16.80 -15.63
CA LEU A 32 -10.13 18.17 -15.16
C LEU A 32 -8.72 18.72 -15.38
N THR A 33 -7.78 17.89 -15.77
CA THR A 33 -6.44 18.34 -16.09
C THR A 33 -6.45 19.02 -17.46
N LEU A 34 -5.97 20.23 -17.50
CA LEU A 34 -5.51 20.89 -18.72
C LEU A 34 -4.63 19.90 -19.50
N PRO A 35 -4.57 20.01 -20.86
CA PRO A 35 -3.82 19.07 -21.70
C PRO A 35 -2.50 18.74 -21.02
N ALA A 36 -2.27 17.45 -20.84
CA ALA A 36 -1.13 16.95 -20.09
C ALA A 36 0.11 17.68 -20.57
N PRO A 37 0.87 18.28 -19.70
CA PRO A 37 2.16 18.81 -20.10
C PRO A 37 3.02 17.62 -20.44
N SER A 38 2.92 17.15 -21.70
CA SER A 38 3.91 16.27 -22.32
C SER A 38 5.32 16.89 -22.29
N GLU A 39 5.38 18.10 -21.82
CA GLU A 39 6.54 19.00 -21.80
C GLU A 39 7.12 19.24 -20.41
N VAL A 40 6.51 18.75 -19.34
CA VAL A 40 7.12 18.81 -18.01
C VAL A 40 8.01 17.60 -17.83
N GLU A 41 9.29 17.77 -18.05
CA GLU A 41 10.33 16.81 -17.66
C GLU A 41 10.13 16.44 -16.18
N GLY A 42 9.93 15.15 -15.86
CA GLY A 42 9.59 14.70 -14.53
C GLY A 42 8.09 14.48 -14.25
N ALA A 43 7.19 14.82 -15.15
CA ALA A 43 5.76 14.53 -15.04
C ALA A 43 5.44 13.02 -15.01
N ALA A 44 6.40 12.17 -15.28
CA ALA A 44 6.27 10.71 -15.12
C ALA A 44 5.96 10.27 -13.69
N ASP A 45 6.31 11.10 -12.70
CA ASP A 45 5.97 10.92 -11.28
C ASP A 45 4.72 11.73 -10.87
N SER A 46 4.17 12.54 -11.77
CA SER A 46 2.94 13.27 -11.51
C SER A 46 1.77 12.31 -11.42
N MET A 47 0.78 12.67 -10.63
CA MET A 47 -0.41 11.85 -10.33
C MET A 47 -1.31 11.54 -11.53
N ALA A 48 -0.92 11.91 -12.73
CA ALA A 48 -1.65 11.69 -14.00
C ALA A 48 -1.67 10.21 -14.46
N GLY A 49 -1.35 9.30 -13.61
CA GLY A 49 -1.52 7.87 -13.85
C GLY A 49 -1.12 7.09 -12.61
N PHE A 50 -2.01 6.26 -12.10
CA PHE A 50 -1.67 5.27 -11.09
C PHE A 50 -0.66 4.28 -11.66
N ARG A 51 0.61 4.66 -11.64
CA ARG A 51 1.70 3.76 -11.99
C ARG A 51 2.19 3.11 -10.71
N PHE A 52 1.82 1.86 -10.51
CA PHE A 52 2.41 1.03 -9.46
C PHE A 52 3.81 0.57 -9.86
N HIS A 53 4.73 1.52 -10.05
CA HIS A 53 6.13 1.20 -10.37
C HIS A 53 6.99 1.06 -9.11
N GLY A 54 6.46 1.44 -7.97
CA GLY A 54 7.17 1.36 -6.71
C GLY A 54 6.26 0.94 -5.56
N TRP A 55 6.83 0.20 -4.61
CA TRP A 55 6.20 -0.18 -3.36
C TRP A 55 7.08 0.21 -2.19
N LEU A 56 6.45 0.68 -1.14
CA LEU A 56 7.09 0.88 0.13
C LEU A 56 6.88 -0.37 0.97
N ILE A 57 7.97 -0.98 1.41
CA ILE A 57 7.97 -2.03 2.41
C ILE A 57 8.31 -1.42 3.75
N VAL A 58 7.50 -1.75 4.75
CA VAL A 58 7.67 -1.33 6.15
C VAL A 58 7.96 -2.56 6.97
N GLU A 59 9.05 -2.55 7.72
CA GLU A 59 9.44 -3.63 8.62
C GLU A 59 9.47 -3.08 10.05
N VAL A 60 8.70 -3.69 10.95
CA VAL A 60 8.68 -3.37 12.38
C VAL A 60 9.41 -4.47 13.14
N PHE A 61 10.49 -4.10 13.82
CA PHE A 61 11.33 -5.01 14.60
C PHE A 61 10.97 -4.96 16.07
N THR A 62 11.06 -6.10 16.74
CA THR A 62 10.79 -6.21 18.18
C THR A 62 11.98 -6.81 18.95
N ASP A 63 12.04 -6.56 20.25
CA ASP A 63 13.01 -7.16 21.18
C ASP A 63 12.82 -8.68 21.35
N ALA A 64 11.65 -9.23 21.00
CA ALA A 64 11.38 -10.65 20.98
C ALA A 64 11.80 -11.35 19.67
N GLY A 65 12.45 -10.65 18.74
CA GLY A 65 12.93 -11.21 17.47
C GLY A 65 11.88 -11.31 16.37
N HIS A 66 10.64 -10.88 16.62
CA HIS A 66 9.62 -10.85 15.58
C HIS A 66 9.82 -9.62 14.67
N VAL A 67 9.62 -9.84 13.38
CA VAL A 67 9.62 -8.77 12.37
C VAL A 67 8.29 -8.79 11.64
N GLY A 68 7.53 -7.71 11.77
CA GLY A 68 6.28 -7.53 11.02
C GLY A 68 6.51 -6.76 9.73
N ILE A 69 5.75 -7.12 8.70
CA ILE A 69 5.85 -6.55 7.36
C ILE A 69 4.53 -5.89 6.97
N GLY A 70 4.61 -4.63 6.58
CA GLY A 70 3.52 -3.89 5.96
C GLY A 70 3.96 -3.29 4.63
N ASN A 71 3.03 -2.72 3.89
CA ASN A 71 3.36 -2.11 2.60
C ASN A 71 2.43 -0.94 2.26
N ALA A 72 2.90 -0.08 1.36
CA ALA A 72 2.11 0.97 0.73
C ALA A 72 2.55 1.15 -0.73
N ALA A 73 1.58 1.45 -1.59
CA ALA A 73 1.85 1.67 -3.02
C ALA A 73 1.67 3.14 -3.45
N LEU A 74 0.87 3.91 -2.70
CA LEU A 74 0.61 5.31 -3.03
C LEU A 74 1.80 6.19 -2.64
N ALA A 75 2.39 6.87 -3.62
CA ALA A 75 3.50 7.79 -3.47
C ALA A 75 4.59 7.26 -2.50
N PRO A 76 5.24 6.11 -2.81
CA PRO A 76 6.03 5.36 -1.84
C PRO A 76 7.17 6.17 -1.22
N ARG A 77 7.76 7.10 -1.96
CA ARG A 77 8.85 7.96 -1.44
C ARG A 77 8.35 8.97 -0.41
N VAL A 78 7.20 9.60 -0.67
CA VAL A 78 6.59 10.57 0.26
C VAL A 78 6.06 9.84 1.49
N THR A 79 5.40 8.69 1.29
CA THR A 79 4.90 7.83 2.37
C THR A 79 6.04 7.35 3.26
N LYS A 80 7.20 7.00 2.67
CA LYS A 80 8.42 6.67 3.42
C LYS A 80 8.84 7.80 4.36
N GLN A 81 8.90 9.03 3.85
CA GLN A 81 9.26 10.20 4.67
C GLN A 81 8.26 10.44 5.80
N ALA A 82 6.96 10.29 5.52
CA ALA A 82 5.94 10.41 6.55
C ALA A 82 6.15 9.38 7.69
N ILE A 83 6.51 8.15 7.36
CA ILE A 83 6.80 7.11 8.36
C ILE A 83 8.09 7.43 9.11
N ASP A 84 9.19 7.67 8.40
CA ASP A 84 10.51 7.80 9.01
C ASP A 84 10.62 9.04 9.92
N VAL A 85 9.99 10.15 9.53
CA VAL A 85 10.09 11.43 10.24
C VAL A 85 9.03 11.56 11.33
N TYR A 86 7.78 11.14 11.05
CA TYR A 86 6.67 11.44 11.97
C TYR A 86 6.17 10.22 12.75
N LEU A 87 6.07 9.03 12.12
CA LEU A 87 5.46 7.88 12.79
C LEU A 87 6.48 7.06 13.59
N LYS A 88 7.65 6.81 13.03
CA LYS A 88 8.69 6.01 13.69
C LYS A 88 9.06 6.50 15.09
N PRO A 89 9.28 7.82 15.34
CA PRO A 89 9.59 8.31 16.68
C PRO A 89 8.47 8.08 17.70
N LEU A 90 7.21 7.94 17.26
CA LEU A 90 6.07 7.69 18.13
C LEU A 90 5.96 6.22 18.58
N LEU A 91 6.61 5.32 17.87
CA LEU A 91 6.38 3.88 17.97
C LEU A 91 7.56 3.12 18.57
N VAL A 92 8.78 3.59 18.36
CA VAL A 92 9.98 2.95 18.93
C VAL A 92 9.91 3.00 20.46
N GLY A 93 10.09 1.84 21.10
CA GLY A 93 9.95 1.65 22.55
C GLY A 93 8.54 1.27 22.99
N ALA A 94 7.52 1.44 22.15
CA ALA A 94 6.13 1.06 22.47
C ALA A 94 5.92 -0.46 22.43
N ASN A 95 4.85 -0.91 23.08
CA ASN A 95 4.42 -2.30 23.04
C ASN A 95 3.50 -2.53 21.81
N PRO A 96 3.88 -3.39 20.85
CA PRO A 96 3.06 -3.63 19.66
C PRO A 96 1.71 -4.30 19.94
N TRP A 97 1.51 -4.89 21.12
CA TRP A 97 0.20 -5.42 21.51
C TRP A 97 -0.87 -4.34 21.72
N ASP A 98 -0.45 -3.09 21.96
CA ASP A 98 -1.36 -1.95 22.12
C ASP A 98 -1.74 -1.36 20.75
N VAL A 99 -2.04 -2.21 19.76
CA VAL A 99 -2.19 -1.84 18.35
C VAL A 99 -3.22 -0.74 18.14
N GLU A 100 -4.37 -0.82 18.81
CA GLU A 100 -5.42 0.20 18.69
C GLU A 100 -4.95 1.55 19.25
N PHE A 101 -4.30 1.53 20.43
CA PHE A 101 -3.73 2.75 21.00
C PHE A 101 -2.68 3.36 20.07
N LEU A 102 -1.78 2.54 19.49
CA LEU A 102 -0.75 3.01 18.57
C LEU A 102 -1.35 3.60 17.31
N TRP A 103 -2.41 2.99 16.77
CA TRP A 103 -3.13 3.53 15.63
C TRP A 103 -3.72 4.91 15.95
N GLN A 104 -4.46 5.03 17.08
CA GLN A 104 -5.03 6.29 17.54
C GLN A 104 -3.95 7.34 17.80
N HIS A 105 -2.82 6.93 18.36
CA HIS A 105 -1.69 7.82 18.62
C HIS A 105 -1.11 8.40 17.34
N MET A 106 -0.82 7.55 16.34
CA MET A 106 -0.37 7.98 15.02
C MET A 106 -1.38 8.94 14.38
N TYR A 107 -2.67 8.58 14.38
CA TYR A 107 -3.72 9.40 13.78
C TYR A 107 -3.82 10.77 14.42
N ARG A 108 -3.90 10.84 15.76
CA ARG A 108 -4.03 12.11 16.47
C ARG A 108 -2.81 13.02 16.32
N LYS A 109 -1.62 12.45 16.28
CA LYS A 109 -0.38 13.22 16.11
C LYS A 109 -0.22 13.77 14.68
N THR A 110 -0.89 13.18 13.71
CA THR A 110 -0.80 13.60 12.30
C THR A 110 -2.09 14.25 11.78
N ILE A 111 -3.11 14.42 12.61
CA ILE A 111 -4.46 14.85 12.19
C ILE A 111 -4.45 16.18 11.41
N ALA A 112 -3.54 17.07 11.71
CA ALA A 112 -3.46 18.39 11.07
C ALA A 112 -3.13 18.28 9.56
N PHE A 113 -2.40 17.25 9.14
CA PHE A 113 -1.95 17.05 7.75
C PHE A 113 -2.18 15.61 7.22
N GLY A 114 -2.55 14.66 8.07
CA GLY A 114 -2.55 13.23 7.76
C GLY A 114 -3.93 12.57 7.72
N ARG A 115 -5.04 13.29 7.80
CA ARG A 115 -6.40 12.72 7.88
C ARG A 115 -6.83 11.88 6.66
N LYS A 116 -6.20 12.08 5.51
CA LYS A 116 -6.46 11.35 4.27
C LYS A 116 -5.19 11.33 3.39
N GLY A 117 -5.22 10.53 2.35
CA GLY A 117 -4.10 10.43 1.41
C GLY A 117 -2.84 9.85 2.06
N ILE A 118 -1.72 10.52 1.89
CA ILE A 118 -0.39 10.03 2.30
C ILE A 118 -0.31 9.70 3.79
N GLY A 119 -0.88 10.54 4.66
CA GLY A 119 -0.87 10.29 6.11
C GLY A 119 -1.56 8.98 6.47
N MET A 120 -2.76 8.76 5.96
CA MET A 120 -3.49 7.50 6.19
C MET A 120 -2.80 6.31 5.54
N THR A 121 -2.21 6.46 4.36
CA THR A 121 -1.42 5.42 3.72
C THR A 121 -0.22 5.02 4.57
N ALA A 122 0.46 5.98 5.17
CA ALA A 122 1.59 5.75 6.07
C ALA A 122 1.15 5.01 7.35
N ILE A 123 0.07 5.46 7.98
CA ILE A 123 -0.52 4.81 9.18
C ILE A 123 -0.91 3.37 8.84
N SER A 124 -1.64 3.15 7.74
CA SER A 124 -2.07 1.81 7.33
C SER A 124 -0.91 0.85 7.07
N ALA A 125 0.17 1.33 6.45
CA ALA A 125 1.34 0.51 6.19
C ALA A 125 2.03 0.06 7.48
N VAL A 126 2.10 0.92 8.48
CA VAL A 126 2.63 0.59 9.81
C VAL A 126 1.68 -0.32 10.56
N ASP A 127 0.39 -0.05 10.53
CA ASP A 127 -0.65 -0.86 11.19
C ASP A 127 -0.65 -2.31 10.67
N ILE A 128 -0.56 -2.51 9.36
CA ILE A 128 -0.42 -3.85 8.77
C ILE A 128 0.83 -4.55 9.32
N ALA A 129 1.96 -3.85 9.45
CA ALA A 129 3.17 -4.43 10.02
C ALA A 129 3.01 -4.78 11.51
N LEU A 130 2.29 -3.98 12.29
CA LEU A 130 1.97 -4.29 13.68
C LEU A 130 1.09 -5.54 13.79
N TRP A 131 0.05 -5.65 13.00
CA TRP A 131 -0.79 -6.86 12.97
C TRP A 131 -0.01 -8.11 12.55
N ASP A 132 0.96 -7.97 11.63
CA ASP A 132 1.85 -9.08 11.25
C ASP A 132 2.79 -9.49 12.41
N VAL A 133 3.31 -8.52 13.18
CA VAL A 133 4.02 -8.81 14.45
C VAL A 133 3.13 -9.61 15.40
N LEU A 134 1.89 -9.16 15.63
CA LEU A 134 0.97 -9.83 16.54
C LEU A 134 0.65 -11.25 16.09
N GLY A 135 0.39 -11.44 14.80
CA GLY A 135 0.16 -12.77 14.22
C GLY A 135 1.33 -13.72 14.45
N LYS A 136 2.55 -13.25 14.23
CA LYS A 136 3.79 -14.01 14.45
C LYS A 136 4.03 -14.31 15.93
N ALA A 137 3.85 -13.32 16.79
CA ALA A 137 4.02 -13.49 18.24
C ALA A 137 2.98 -14.44 18.86
N ALA A 138 1.74 -14.43 18.35
CA ALA A 138 0.68 -15.32 18.77
C ALA A 138 0.73 -16.72 18.09
N GLY A 139 1.58 -16.91 17.08
CA GLY A 139 1.58 -18.13 16.25
C GLY A 139 0.26 -18.34 15.51
N GLN A 140 -0.46 -17.26 15.19
CA GLN A 140 -1.78 -17.31 14.56
C GLN A 140 -1.85 -16.40 13.31
N PRO A 141 -2.56 -16.80 12.28
CA PRO A 141 -2.83 -15.91 11.16
C PRO A 141 -3.73 -14.73 11.62
N VAL A 142 -3.47 -13.55 11.07
CA VAL A 142 -4.14 -12.31 11.48
C VAL A 142 -5.67 -12.40 11.48
N PHE A 143 -6.27 -13.10 10.51
CA PHE A 143 -7.72 -13.25 10.47
C PHE A 143 -8.32 -13.91 11.73
N ARG A 144 -7.54 -14.77 12.43
CA ARG A 144 -7.99 -15.36 13.70
C ARG A 144 -7.97 -14.35 14.84
N LEU A 145 -7.00 -13.44 14.84
CA LEU A 145 -6.92 -12.37 15.83
C LEU A 145 -8.05 -11.33 15.62
N LEU A 146 -8.54 -11.21 14.39
CA LEU A 146 -9.64 -10.31 14.01
C LEU A 146 -11.04 -10.95 14.14
N GLY A 147 -11.18 -12.07 14.87
CA GLY A 147 -12.47 -12.70 15.12
C GLY A 147 -12.72 -14.00 14.35
N GLY A 148 -11.76 -14.47 13.56
CA GLY A 148 -11.81 -15.78 12.94
C GLY A 148 -12.45 -15.81 11.55
N ARG A 149 -12.69 -17.01 11.06
CA ARG A 149 -13.24 -17.25 9.72
C ARG A 149 -14.74 -17.01 9.68
N THR A 150 -15.21 -16.06 8.90
CA THR A 150 -16.63 -15.80 8.67
C THR A 150 -17.20 -16.57 7.46
N LYS A 151 -16.35 -16.89 6.46
CA LYS A 151 -16.75 -17.62 5.23
C LYS A 151 -15.68 -18.63 4.84
N ALA A 152 -16.11 -19.82 4.40
CA ALA A 152 -15.20 -20.84 3.89
C ALA A 152 -14.57 -20.45 2.55
N ARG A 153 -15.33 -19.73 1.72
CA ARG A 153 -14.90 -19.21 0.41
C ARG A 153 -15.38 -17.77 0.28
N ILE A 154 -14.52 -16.91 -0.21
CA ILE A 154 -14.81 -15.48 -0.44
C ILE A 154 -14.98 -15.31 -1.96
N PRO A 155 -16.13 -14.84 -2.44
CA PRO A 155 -16.30 -14.44 -3.84
C PRO A 155 -15.31 -13.31 -4.16
N VAL A 156 -14.61 -13.45 -5.27
CA VAL A 156 -13.65 -12.44 -5.72
C VAL A 156 -13.96 -12.03 -7.15
N TYR A 157 -13.59 -10.82 -7.52
CA TYR A 157 -13.58 -10.38 -8.91
C TYR A 157 -12.15 -9.99 -9.31
N ALA A 158 -11.87 -10.04 -10.60
CA ALA A 158 -10.59 -9.58 -11.12
C ALA A 158 -10.63 -8.05 -11.24
N SER A 159 -9.90 -7.36 -10.38
CA SER A 159 -9.75 -5.89 -10.46
C SER A 159 -8.72 -5.54 -11.54
N ARG A 160 -9.12 -5.71 -12.79
CA ARG A 160 -8.35 -5.43 -14.01
C ARG A 160 -9.30 -4.84 -15.06
N LEU A 161 -8.89 -4.81 -16.30
CA LEU A 161 -9.66 -4.29 -17.42
C LEU A 161 -9.83 -2.77 -17.33
N TYR A 162 -8.72 -2.09 -17.06
CA TYR A 162 -8.67 -0.64 -17.13
C TYR A 162 -8.95 -0.15 -18.55
N SER A 163 -9.28 1.13 -18.69
CA SER A 163 -9.51 1.75 -20.01
C SER A 163 -8.30 1.54 -20.93
N GLN A 164 -8.55 0.91 -22.07
CA GLN A 164 -7.53 0.56 -23.07
C GLN A 164 -8.23 0.31 -24.43
N PRO A 165 -7.51 0.17 -25.56
CA PRO A 165 -8.11 -0.17 -26.83
C PRO A 165 -8.96 -1.45 -26.77
N LEU A 166 -10.08 -1.47 -27.49
CA LEU A 166 -11.09 -2.54 -27.39
C LEU A 166 -10.54 -3.94 -27.68
N ASP A 167 -9.63 -4.06 -28.61
CA ASP A 167 -8.95 -5.32 -28.95
C ASP A 167 -8.07 -5.83 -27.79
N ALA A 168 -7.32 -4.94 -27.14
CA ALA A 168 -6.51 -5.22 -25.98
C ALA A 168 -7.39 -5.60 -24.77
N LEU A 169 -8.50 -4.86 -24.56
CA LEU A 169 -9.47 -5.13 -23.50
C LEU A 169 -10.08 -6.52 -23.67
N ALA A 170 -10.50 -6.87 -24.88
CA ALA A 170 -11.05 -8.18 -25.19
C ALA A 170 -10.04 -9.32 -24.97
N ALA A 171 -8.78 -9.11 -25.34
CA ALA A 171 -7.71 -10.09 -25.13
C ALA A 171 -7.42 -10.29 -23.65
N GLU A 172 -7.35 -9.21 -22.85
CA GLU A 172 -7.13 -9.27 -21.40
C GLU A 172 -8.31 -9.97 -20.70
N GLY A 173 -9.55 -9.68 -21.10
CA GLY A 173 -10.76 -10.32 -20.57
C GLY A 173 -10.73 -11.85 -20.76
N ARG A 174 -10.39 -12.30 -21.96
CA ARG A 174 -10.23 -13.74 -22.27
C ARG A 174 -9.13 -14.39 -21.43
N SER A 175 -7.97 -13.73 -21.29
CA SER A 175 -6.84 -14.21 -20.49
C SER A 175 -7.20 -14.34 -19.00
N THR A 176 -7.90 -13.33 -18.46
CA THR A 176 -8.33 -13.30 -17.05
C THR A 176 -9.32 -14.41 -16.73
N ARG A 177 -10.33 -14.60 -17.59
CA ARG A 177 -11.31 -15.70 -17.45
C ARG A 177 -10.62 -17.07 -17.46
N ARG A 178 -9.66 -17.29 -18.35
CA ARG A 178 -8.92 -18.57 -18.46
C ARG A 178 -8.07 -18.88 -17.21
N LYS A 179 -7.57 -17.87 -16.52
CA LYS A 179 -6.85 -18.03 -15.26
C LYS A 179 -7.79 -18.33 -14.08
N ALA A 180 -8.96 -17.71 -14.05
CA ALA A 180 -9.95 -17.91 -12.99
C ALA A 180 -10.57 -19.34 -13.02
N THR A 181 -10.67 -19.96 -14.19
CA THR A 181 -11.26 -21.32 -14.35
C THR A 181 -10.28 -22.48 -14.07
N ARG A 182 -9.00 -22.17 -13.81
CA ARG A 182 -7.96 -23.20 -13.56
C ARG A 182 -7.66 -23.44 -12.06
N ARG A 183 -8.50 -22.94 -11.14
CA ARG A 183 -8.32 -23.13 -9.68
C ARG A 183 -9.50 -23.89 -9.06
#